data_80bd39edb5c84a89692a93793c6bb2e8
#
_entry.id   80bd39edb5c84a89692a93793c6bb2e8
#
_cell.length_a   1.000
_cell.length_b   1.000
_cell.length_c   1.000
_cell.angle_alpha   90.00
_cell.angle_beta   90.00
_cell.angle_gamma   90.00
#
_symmetry.space_group_name_H-M   'P 1'
#
loop_
_entity.id
_entity.type
_entity.pdbx_description
1 polymer ?
#
loop_
_entity_poly.entity_id
_entity_poly.type
_entity_poly.pdbx_seq_one_letter_code
_entity_poly.pdbx_strand_id
1 'polypeptide(L)'
;MMNGSERHRLELRLGNQLIGHLEYDSQRDTFQLGYTPEWQARGFPLSPPLALDGSASSAQIRAYLGNLLPENRGLDHLIEALSVSRSNLFALIHGIGRDVSGAVTFTLPAEPDVPTRFRPITPEELLLRLEQPEIWPLEVWDGRPRLSVAGVQAKLN
;
A
#
# COMPACT_ATOMS: atom_id res chain seq x y z
N MET A 1 15.27 -26.83 17.58
CA MET A 1 15.26 -26.07 16.33
C MET A 1 14.14 -25.04 16.46
N MET A 2 14.51 -23.78 16.60
CA MET A 2 13.52 -22.70 16.66
C MET A 2 13.05 -22.43 15.23
N ASN A 3 11.86 -22.91 14.85
CA ASN A 3 11.18 -22.47 13.67
C ASN A 3 10.77 -21.02 13.90
N GLY A 4 11.61 -20.09 13.45
CA GLY A 4 11.25 -18.68 13.42
C GLY A 4 10.12 -18.51 12.42
N SER A 5 8.90 -18.28 12.90
CA SER A 5 7.80 -17.77 12.09
C SER A 5 8.31 -16.48 11.44
N GLU A 6 8.45 -16.45 10.11
CA GLU A 6 8.79 -15.22 9.39
C GLU A 6 7.57 -14.30 9.44
N ARG A 7 7.52 -13.49 10.47
CA ARG A 7 6.53 -12.45 10.62
C ARG A 7 7.08 -11.16 10.00
N HIS A 8 6.34 -10.65 9.06
CA HIS A 8 6.61 -9.37 8.43
C HIS A 8 5.67 -8.32 9.03
N ARG A 9 6.16 -7.11 9.21
CA ARG A 9 5.39 -6.04 9.85
C ARG A 9 5.50 -4.75 9.07
N LEU A 10 4.37 -4.06 8.91
CA LEU A 10 4.28 -2.69 8.42
C LEU A 10 3.66 -1.80 9.49
N GLU A 11 4.12 -0.58 9.57
CA GLU A 11 3.49 0.49 10.34
C GLU A 11 2.38 1.13 9.51
N LEU A 12 1.24 1.40 10.16
CA LEU A 12 0.14 2.16 9.60
C LEU A 12 0.22 3.59 10.12
N ARG A 13 0.28 4.55 9.21
CA ARG A 13 0.34 5.96 9.57
C ARG A 13 -0.74 6.76 8.89
N LEU A 14 -1.30 7.73 9.64
CA LEU A 14 -2.17 8.77 9.11
C LEU A 14 -1.40 10.09 9.20
N GLY A 15 -0.92 10.58 8.08
CA GLY A 15 0.09 11.64 8.09
C GLY A 15 1.32 11.19 8.88
N ASN A 16 1.74 11.97 9.87
CA ASN A 16 2.89 11.65 10.73
C ASN A 16 2.53 10.79 11.96
N GLN A 17 1.24 10.52 12.18
CA GLN A 17 0.80 9.76 13.35
C GLN A 17 0.84 8.26 13.08
N LEU A 18 1.54 7.50 13.93
CA LEU A 18 1.46 6.05 13.95
C LEU A 18 0.10 5.66 14.54
N ILE A 19 -0.71 4.94 13.77
CA ILE A 19 -2.06 4.54 14.17
C ILE A 19 -2.18 3.04 14.44
N GLY A 20 -1.28 2.24 13.92
CA GLY A 20 -1.34 0.79 14.07
C GLY A 20 -0.24 0.05 13.34
N HIS A 21 -0.41 -1.26 13.27
CA HIS A 21 0.52 -2.19 12.63
C HIS A 21 -0.25 -3.26 11.88
N LEU A 22 0.28 -3.63 10.74
CA LEU A 22 -0.11 -4.80 9.96
C LEU A 22 0.96 -5.86 10.11
N GLU A 23 0.61 -7.05 10.57
CA GLU A 23 1.50 -8.20 10.64
C GLU A 23 1.05 -9.26 9.64
N TYR A 24 2.00 -9.92 9.01
CA TYR A 24 1.78 -11.02 8.09
C TYR A 24 2.64 -12.23 8.48
N ASP A 25 1.99 -13.34 8.71
CA ASP A 25 2.64 -14.64 8.94
C ASP A 25 2.69 -15.39 7.60
N SER A 26 3.88 -15.47 7.01
CA SER A 26 4.07 -16.08 5.69
C SER A 26 3.87 -17.61 5.69
N GLN A 27 4.04 -18.27 6.83
CA GLN A 27 3.83 -19.72 6.93
C GLN A 27 2.36 -20.09 6.98
N ARG A 28 1.55 -19.26 7.65
CA ARG A 28 0.10 -19.47 7.79
C ARG A 28 -0.73 -18.71 6.76
N ASP A 29 -0.09 -17.86 6.00
CA ASP A 29 -0.75 -16.92 5.06
C ASP A 29 -1.85 -16.11 5.75
N THR A 30 -1.57 -15.57 6.94
CA THR A 30 -2.54 -14.84 7.75
C THR A 30 -2.09 -13.43 8.06
N PHE A 31 -3.05 -12.51 8.08
CA PHE A 31 -2.88 -11.12 8.47
C PHE A 31 -3.44 -10.87 9.85
N GLN A 32 -2.78 -10.00 10.60
CA GLN A 32 -3.27 -9.39 11.84
C GLN A 32 -3.12 -7.88 11.73
N LEU A 33 -4.11 -7.13 12.21
CA LEU A 33 -4.10 -5.68 12.26
C LEU A 33 -4.37 -5.25 13.69
N GLY A 34 -3.45 -4.48 14.25
CA GLY A 34 -3.57 -3.91 15.58
C GLY A 34 -3.46 -2.39 15.52
N TYR A 35 -4.28 -1.70 16.30
CA TYR A 35 -4.18 -0.25 16.47
C TYR A 35 -3.35 0.09 17.69
N THR A 36 -2.73 1.27 17.70
CA THR A 36 -2.05 1.78 18.90
C THR A 36 -3.08 2.08 20.00
N PRO A 37 -2.71 2.00 21.30
CA PRO A 37 -3.63 2.34 22.39
C PRO A 37 -4.21 3.75 22.29
N GLU A 38 -3.40 4.69 21.81
CA GLU A 38 -3.85 6.06 21.59
C GLU A 38 -4.93 6.13 20.50
N TRP A 39 -4.74 5.41 19.39
CA TRP A 39 -5.70 5.37 18.30
C TRP A 39 -6.97 4.62 18.69
N GLN A 40 -6.86 3.55 19.49
CA GLN A 40 -8.02 2.85 20.05
C GLN A 40 -8.90 3.76 20.91
N ALA A 41 -8.27 4.66 21.67
CA ALA A 41 -8.98 5.55 22.58
C ALA A 41 -9.65 6.74 21.87
N ARG A 42 -9.10 7.25 20.78
CA ARG A 42 -9.50 8.53 20.16
C ARG A 42 -9.69 8.46 18.65
N GLY A 43 -9.32 7.37 18.02
CA GLY A 43 -9.39 7.18 16.58
C GLY A 43 -10.72 6.58 16.13
N PHE A 44 -10.68 6.07 14.93
CA PHE A 44 -11.79 5.41 14.27
C PHE A 44 -11.30 4.16 13.52
N PRO A 45 -12.15 3.16 13.28
CA PRO A 45 -11.77 2.00 12.49
C PRO A 45 -11.52 2.40 11.03
N LEU A 46 -10.47 1.87 10.40
CA LEU A 46 -10.13 2.15 8.99
C LEU A 46 -11.20 1.67 8.01
N SER A 47 -11.99 0.71 8.44
CA SER A 47 -13.14 0.17 7.73
C SER A 47 -14.08 -0.45 8.76
N PRO A 48 -15.39 -0.49 8.55
CA PRO A 48 -16.33 -1.07 9.49
C PRO A 48 -15.97 -2.46 10.03
N PRO A 49 -15.46 -3.41 9.19
CA PRO A 49 -15.05 -4.72 9.67
C PRO A 49 -13.70 -4.74 10.40
N LEU A 50 -12.94 -3.63 10.41
CA LEU A 50 -11.63 -3.54 11.06
C LEU A 50 -11.76 -2.84 12.42
N ALA A 51 -12.46 -3.47 13.34
CA ALA A 51 -12.75 -2.92 14.66
C ALA A 51 -11.48 -2.49 15.42
N LEU A 52 -11.61 -1.43 16.24
CA LEU A 52 -10.50 -0.85 16.99
C LEU A 52 -9.90 -1.80 18.03
N ASP A 53 -10.64 -2.79 18.49
CA ASP A 53 -10.19 -3.81 19.44
C ASP A 53 -9.25 -4.86 18.82
N GLY A 54 -9.00 -4.78 17.51
CA GLY A 54 -8.13 -5.73 16.81
C GLY A 54 -8.76 -7.09 16.53
N SER A 55 -10.09 -7.23 16.67
CA SER A 55 -10.81 -8.49 16.48
C SER A 55 -11.04 -8.87 15.02
N ALA A 56 -10.58 -8.05 14.06
CA ALA A 56 -10.74 -8.32 12.64
C ALA A 56 -10.07 -9.64 12.23
N SER A 57 -10.79 -10.46 11.48
CA SER A 57 -10.25 -11.70 10.93
C SER A 57 -9.25 -11.42 9.80
N SER A 58 -8.34 -12.38 9.55
CA SER A 58 -7.40 -12.30 8.42
C SER A 58 -8.11 -12.10 7.08
N ALA A 59 -9.28 -12.70 6.88
CA ALA A 59 -10.09 -12.54 5.67
C ALA A 59 -10.61 -11.11 5.50
N GLN A 60 -11.08 -10.48 6.57
CA GLN A 60 -11.53 -9.09 6.56
C GLN A 60 -10.38 -8.12 6.27
N ILE A 61 -9.22 -8.36 6.89
CA ILE A 61 -8.02 -7.57 6.64
C ILE A 61 -7.58 -7.73 5.19
N ARG A 62 -7.53 -8.96 4.67
CA ARG A 62 -7.18 -9.25 3.27
C ARG A 62 -8.11 -8.54 2.28
N ALA A 63 -9.41 -8.56 2.53
CA ALA A 63 -10.39 -7.87 1.70
C ALA A 63 -10.17 -6.35 1.69
N TYR A 64 -9.90 -5.76 2.86
CA TYR A 64 -9.58 -4.34 2.98
C TYR A 64 -8.30 -3.99 2.19
N LEU A 65 -7.22 -4.74 2.38
CA LEU A 65 -5.95 -4.50 1.69
C LEU A 65 -6.09 -4.66 0.16
N GLY A 66 -6.87 -5.63 -0.29
CA GLY A 66 -7.16 -5.82 -1.71
C GLY A 66 -7.83 -4.61 -2.35
N ASN A 67 -8.73 -3.95 -1.62
CA ASN A 67 -9.42 -2.74 -2.08
C ASN A 67 -8.51 -1.49 -2.14
N LEU A 68 -7.33 -1.54 -1.55
CA LEU A 68 -6.34 -0.46 -1.65
C LEU A 68 -5.49 -0.57 -2.91
N LEU A 69 -5.49 -1.72 -3.58
CA LEU A 69 -4.74 -1.95 -4.80
C LEU A 69 -5.47 -1.39 -6.02
N PRO A 70 -4.72 -1.01 -7.06
CA PRO A 70 -5.33 -0.66 -8.33
C PRO A 70 -5.99 -1.88 -8.97
N GLU A 71 -6.94 -1.63 -9.86
CA GLU A 71 -7.60 -2.67 -10.61
C GLU A 71 -6.97 -2.88 -12.00
N ASN A 72 -7.25 -4.03 -12.60
CA ASN A 72 -6.94 -4.34 -14.00
C ASN A 72 -5.48 -4.05 -14.39
N ARG A 73 -5.27 -3.23 -15.42
CA ARG A 73 -3.95 -2.86 -15.95
C ARG A 73 -3.05 -2.20 -14.90
N GLY A 74 -3.60 -1.38 -14.02
CA GLY A 74 -2.83 -0.75 -12.93
C GLY A 74 -2.20 -1.79 -12.00
N LEU A 75 -2.93 -2.85 -11.68
CA LEU A 75 -2.40 -3.97 -10.89
C LEU A 75 -1.34 -4.77 -11.67
N ASP A 76 -1.54 -4.99 -12.97
CA ASP A 76 -0.55 -5.68 -13.80
C ASP A 76 0.77 -4.90 -13.86
N HIS A 77 0.72 -3.59 -14.08
CA HIS A 77 1.90 -2.71 -14.05
C HIS A 77 2.59 -2.72 -12.68
N LEU A 78 1.82 -2.73 -11.59
CA LEU A 78 2.38 -2.80 -10.24
C LEU A 78 3.13 -4.12 -10.01
N ILE A 79 2.53 -5.25 -10.39
CA ILE A 79 3.12 -6.59 -10.28
C ILE A 79 4.44 -6.65 -11.05
N GLU A 80 4.45 -6.13 -12.28
CA GLU A 80 5.64 -6.09 -13.13
C GLU A 80 6.71 -5.18 -12.53
N ALA A 81 6.36 -3.96 -12.14
CA ALA A 81 7.29 -2.99 -11.58
C ALA A 81 7.94 -3.46 -10.28
N LEU A 82 7.20 -4.16 -9.43
CA LEU A 82 7.70 -4.72 -8.17
C LEU A 82 8.35 -6.11 -8.32
N SER A 83 8.17 -6.77 -9.47
CA SER A 83 8.60 -8.15 -9.71
C SER A 83 8.07 -9.13 -8.65
N VAL A 84 6.82 -8.97 -8.23
CA VAL A 84 6.16 -9.79 -7.22
C VAL A 84 4.97 -10.56 -7.78
N SER A 85 4.58 -11.63 -7.11
CA SER A 85 3.39 -12.39 -7.50
C SER A 85 2.10 -11.62 -7.15
N ARG A 86 1.08 -11.75 -8.00
CA ARG A 86 -0.29 -11.22 -7.74
C ARG A 86 -0.86 -11.71 -6.40
N SER A 87 -0.50 -12.92 -5.98
CA SER A 87 -0.96 -13.51 -4.71
C SER A 87 -0.24 -12.96 -3.48
N ASN A 88 0.90 -12.30 -3.65
CA ASN A 88 1.66 -11.74 -2.54
C ASN A 88 1.16 -10.35 -2.15
N LEU A 89 -0.02 -10.33 -1.53
CA LEU A 89 -0.69 -9.10 -1.13
C LEU A 89 0.16 -8.24 -0.18
N PHE A 90 0.92 -8.87 0.73
CA PHE A 90 1.80 -8.12 1.65
C PHE A 90 2.88 -7.33 0.88
N ALA A 91 3.55 -7.98 -0.08
CA ALA A 91 4.58 -7.32 -0.88
C ALA A 91 4.00 -6.22 -1.79
N LEU A 92 2.79 -6.43 -2.33
CA LEU A 92 2.09 -5.41 -3.12
C LEU A 92 1.78 -4.18 -2.25
N ILE A 93 1.19 -4.37 -1.07
CA ILE A 93 0.88 -3.26 -0.14
C ILE A 93 2.16 -2.55 0.32
N HIS A 94 3.23 -3.28 0.63
CA HIS A 94 4.52 -2.66 0.99
C HIS A 94 5.08 -1.83 -0.19
N GLY A 95 5.03 -2.37 -1.41
CA GLY A 95 5.57 -1.71 -2.60
C GLY A 95 4.91 -0.38 -2.94
N ILE A 96 3.60 -0.24 -2.67
CA ILE A 96 2.84 1.00 -2.88
C ILE A 96 2.54 1.76 -1.58
N GLY A 97 3.09 1.33 -0.47
CA GLY A 97 2.66 1.69 0.88
C GLY A 97 2.41 3.16 1.16
N ARG A 98 3.05 4.07 0.41
CA ARG A 98 2.85 5.53 0.51
C ARG A 98 1.81 6.08 -0.48
N ASP A 99 1.45 5.29 -1.49
CA ASP A 99 0.57 5.69 -2.60
C ASP A 99 -0.68 4.80 -2.69
N VAL A 100 -1.10 4.20 -1.57
CA VAL A 100 -2.33 3.39 -1.52
C VAL A 100 -3.58 4.27 -1.68
N SER A 101 -4.66 3.65 -2.11
CA SER A 101 -5.97 4.29 -2.14
C SER A 101 -6.43 4.64 -0.72
N GLY A 102 -6.33 5.91 -0.33
CA GLY A 102 -6.74 6.38 0.98
C GLY A 102 -5.69 7.25 1.68
N ALA A 103 -6.00 7.64 2.91
CA ALA A 103 -5.15 8.54 3.70
C ALA A 103 -4.11 7.82 4.58
N VAL A 104 -4.20 6.49 4.68
CA VAL A 104 -3.30 5.68 5.51
C VAL A 104 -2.14 5.17 4.66
N THR A 105 -0.94 5.32 5.17
CA THR A 105 0.28 4.77 4.55
C THR A 105 0.76 3.54 5.30
N PHE A 106 1.44 2.65 4.56
CA PHE A 106 2.02 1.40 5.06
C PHE A 106 3.53 1.44 4.81
N THR A 107 4.32 1.47 5.87
CA THR A 107 5.78 1.60 5.79
C THR A 107 6.47 0.54 6.64
N LEU A 108 7.72 0.22 6.32
CA LEU A 108 8.52 -0.60 7.22
C LEU A 108 8.78 0.14 8.53
N PRO A 109 8.93 -0.57 9.67
CA PRO A 109 9.38 0.05 10.89
C PRO A 109 10.69 0.80 10.70
N ALA A 110 10.76 2.03 11.22
CA ALA A 110 11.93 2.91 11.09
C ALA A 110 12.30 3.31 9.64
N GLU A 111 11.40 3.12 8.68
CA GLU A 111 11.60 3.64 7.34
C GLU A 111 11.59 5.17 7.37
N PRO A 112 12.64 5.84 6.85
CA PRO A 112 12.72 7.29 6.91
C PRO A 112 11.58 7.93 6.13
N ASP A 113 11.05 9.03 6.66
CA ASP A 113 10.10 9.86 5.92
C ASP A 113 10.74 10.37 4.63
N VAL A 114 10.14 10.03 3.52
CA VAL A 114 10.53 10.61 2.23
C VAL A 114 9.74 11.89 2.05
N PRO A 115 10.40 13.05 2.06
CA PRO A 115 9.68 14.30 1.86
C PRO A 115 8.96 14.28 0.52
N THR A 116 7.74 14.79 0.49
CA THR A 116 7.00 14.99 -0.75
C THR A 116 7.80 15.92 -1.64
N ARG A 117 8.22 15.42 -2.80
CA ARG A 117 8.94 16.21 -3.80
C ARG A 117 8.05 16.35 -5.01
N PHE A 118 7.77 17.58 -5.39
CA PHE A 118 7.16 17.88 -6.68
C PHE A 118 8.28 17.92 -7.72
N ARG A 119 8.20 17.08 -8.73
CA ARG A 119 9.07 17.12 -9.89
C ARG A 119 8.28 17.73 -11.05
N PRO A 120 8.72 18.87 -11.59
CA PRO A 120 8.11 19.41 -12.80
C PRO A 120 8.22 18.39 -13.93
N ILE A 121 7.17 18.23 -14.69
CA ILE A 121 7.15 17.41 -15.91
C ILE A 121 7.10 18.35 -17.10
N THR A 122 7.93 18.08 -18.10
CA THR A 122 7.93 18.88 -19.31
C THR A 122 6.78 18.48 -20.23
N PRO A 123 6.28 19.39 -21.10
CA PRO A 123 5.27 19.03 -22.08
C PRO A 123 5.69 17.86 -22.99
N GLU A 124 6.96 17.77 -23.33
CA GLU A 124 7.52 16.69 -24.15
C GLU A 124 7.47 15.34 -23.41
N GLU A 125 7.83 15.31 -22.11
CA GLU A 125 7.73 14.09 -21.32
C GLU A 125 6.27 13.65 -21.15
N LEU A 126 5.36 14.62 -20.92
CA LEU A 126 3.94 14.32 -20.82
C LEU A 126 3.40 13.75 -22.14
N LEU A 127 3.75 14.35 -23.27
CA LEU A 127 3.33 13.89 -24.60
C LEU A 127 3.84 12.46 -24.85
N LEU A 128 5.12 12.19 -24.56
CA LEU A 128 5.71 10.86 -24.71
C LEU A 128 4.95 9.80 -23.92
N ARG A 129 4.57 10.10 -22.67
CA ARG A 129 3.80 9.19 -21.82
C ARG A 129 2.38 8.95 -22.30
N LEU A 130 1.76 9.97 -22.86
CA LEU A 130 0.41 9.87 -23.43
C LEU A 130 0.40 9.10 -24.75
N GLU A 131 1.44 9.25 -25.58
CA GLU A 131 1.56 8.56 -26.86
C GLU A 131 2.04 7.12 -26.74
N GLN A 132 2.84 6.81 -25.71
CA GLN A 132 3.45 5.50 -25.51
C GLN A 132 3.22 4.95 -24.10
N PRO A 133 1.96 4.78 -23.66
CA PRO A 133 1.65 4.36 -22.30
C PRO A 133 2.12 2.96 -21.98
N GLU A 134 2.35 2.11 -22.98
CA GLU A 134 2.89 0.75 -22.82
C GLU A 134 4.36 0.77 -22.39
N ILE A 135 5.14 1.76 -22.83
CA ILE A 135 6.57 1.92 -22.52
C ILE A 135 6.75 2.81 -21.30
N TRP A 136 5.94 3.84 -21.19
CA TRP A 136 5.99 4.87 -20.15
C TRP A 136 4.65 4.96 -19.39
N PRO A 137 4.30 3.96 -18.58
CA PRO A 137 3.04 3.97 -17.85
C PRO A 137 2.90 5.22 -16.98
N LEU A 138 1.72 5.79 -16.94
CA LEU A 138 1.43 6.96 -16.10
C LEU A 138 1.51 6.64 -14.61
N GLU A 139 1.40 5.38 -14.25
CA GLU A 139 1.45 4.88 -12.88
C GLU A 139 2.89 4.63 -12.37
N VAL A 140 3.88 4.71 -13.26
CA VAL A 140 5.29 4.47 -12.89
C VAL A 140 6.13 5.69 -13.19
N TRP A 141 6.71 6.30 -12.16
CA TRP A 141 7.55 7.47 -12.24
C TRP A 141 8.90 7.19 -11.57
N ASP A 142 9.98 7.49 -12.30
CA ASP A 142 11.35 7.31 -11.81
C ASP A 142 11.59 5.88 -11.27
N GLY A 143 11.01 4.87 -11.96
CA GLY A 143 11.11 3.46 -11.58
C GLY A 143 10.30 3.05 -10.35
N ARG A 144 9.40 3.92 -9.86
CA ARG A 144 8.52 3.64 -8.73
C ARG A 144 7.07 3.71 -9.15
N PRO A 145 6.25 2.74 -8.73
CA PRO A 145 4.80 2.83 -8.91
C PRO A 145 4.27 4.05 -8.17
N ARG A 146 3.46 4.84 -8.85
CA ARG A 146 2.72 5.97 -8.29
C ARG A 146 1.27 5.77 -8.62
N LEU A 147 0.48 5.48 -7.61
CA LEU A 147 -0.95 5.34 -7.78
C LEU A 147 -1.62 6.65 -7.42
N SER A 148 -2.38 7.17 -8.36
CA SER A 148 -3.23 8.29 -8.06
C SER A 148 -4.57 7.80 -7.56
N VAL A 149 -4.96 8.35 -6.44
CA VAL A 149 -6.30 8.35 -5.86
C VAL A 149 -7.27 7.23 -6.27
N ALA A 150 -7.65 6.44 -5.28
CA ALA A 150 -8.85 5.60 -5.30
C ALA A 150 -8.98 4.63 -6.48
N GLY A 151 -7.99 3.81 -6.70
CA GLY A 151 -8.08 2.42 -7.17
C GLY A 151 -8.82 2.08 -8.46
N VAL A 152 -9.61 2.98 -9.02
CA VAL A 152 -10.60 2.59 -10.03
C VAL A 152 -10.14 2.91 -11.46
N GLN A 153 -9.32 3.92 -11.65
CA GLN A 153 -8.80 4.30 -12.98
C GLN A 153 -7.41 4.89 -12.88
N ALA A 154 -6.54 4.58 -13.84
CA ALA A 154 -5.27 5.25 -14.00
C ALA A 154 -5.47 6.75 -14.21
N LYS A 155 -4.90 7.57 -13.34
CA LYS A 155 -5.00 9.04 -13.39
C LYS A 155 -3.63 9.66 -13.17
N LEU A 156 -3.42 10.82 -13.72
CA LEU A 156 -2.32 11.71 -13.37
C LEU A 156 -2.72 12.55 -12.15
N ASN A 157 -1.83 12.64 -11.19
CA ASN A 157 -1.88 13.62 -10.10
C ASN A 157 -0.97 14.80 -10.38
#